data_4eab65da9e1957855420a8e5c1f2376d
#
_entry.id   4eab65da9e1957855420a8e5c1f2376d
#
_cell.length_a   1.000
_cell.length_b   1.000
_cell.length_c   1.000
_cell.angle_alpha   90.00
_cell.angle_beta   90.00
_cell.angle_gamma   90.00
#
_symmetry.space_group_name_H-M   'P 1'
#
loop_
_entity.id
_entity.type
_entity.pdbx_description
1 polymer ?
#
loop_
_entity_poly.entity_id
_entity_poly.type
_entity_poly.pdbx_seq_one_letter_code
_entity_poly.pdbx_strand_id
1 'polypeptide(L)' 'MPIQEKLVFARAVLNLSQQELAKNLGVSFATVNRWEKGHAIPSKRHEICFERFCKENKVVFDGK' A
#
# COMPACT_ATOMS: atom_id res chain seq x y z
N MET A 1 5.36 11.98 1.28
CA MET A 1 4.65 11.19 0.26
C MET A 1 3.30 10.76 0.80
N PRO A 2 2.21 11.10 0.11
CA PRO A 2 0.89 10.69 0.58
C PRO A 2 0.71 9.18 0.46
N ILE A 3 -0.26 8.66 1.22
CA ILE A 3 -0.45 7.21 1.29
C ILE A 3 -0.74 6.59 -0.08
N GLN A 4 -1.49 7.30 -0.92
CA GLN A 4 -1.80 6.75 -2.24
C GLN A 4 -0.54 6.57 -3.08
N GLU A 5 0.42 7.46 -2.94
CA GLU A 5 1.69 7.33 -3.65
C GLU A 5 2.56 6.25 -3.03
N LYS A 6 2.51 6.11 -1.71
CA LYS A 6 3.27 5.07 -1.04
C LYS A 6 2.83 3.68 -1.48
N LEU A 7 1.53 3.51 -1.68
CA LEU A 7 1.00 2.22 -2.12
C LEU A 7 1.55 1.86 -3.50
N VAL A 8 1.50 2.81 -4.42
CA VAL A 8 2.01 2.59 -5.77
C VAL A 8 3.52 2.33 -5.74
N PHE A 9 4.23 3.12 -4.94
CA PHE A 9 5.68 2.99 -4.83
C PHE A 9 6.08 1.62 -4.30
N ALA A 10 5.41 1.15 -3.25
CA ALA A 10 5.71 -0.15 -2.67
C ALA A 10 5.49 -1.26 -3.68
N ARG A 11 4.39 -1.18 -4.45
CA ARG A 11 4.13 -2.17 -5.47
C ARG A 11 5.23 -2.19 -6.53
N ALA A 12 5.67 -1.00 -6.94
CA ALA A 12 6.72 -0.90 -7.95
C ALA A 12 8.02 -1.51 -7.44
N VAL A 13 8.39 -1.19 -6.21
CA VAL A 13 9.62 -1.70 -5.63
C VAL A 13 9.59 -3.22 -5.53
N LEU A 14 8.45 -3.77 -5.12
CA LEU A 14 8.31 -5.20 -4.89
C LEU A 14 7.78 -5.96 -6.09
N ASN A 15 7.50 -5.24 -7.18
CA ASN A 15 6.98 -5.82 -8.41
C ASN A 15 5.67 -6.58 -8.16
N LEU A 16 4.75 -5.93 -7.45
CA LEU A 16 3.47 -6.53 -7.11
C LEU A 16 2.34 -5.88 -7.90
N SER A 17 1.36 -6.70 -8.27
CA SER A 17 0.12 -6.17 -8.83
C SER A 17 -0.74 -5.63 -7.68
N GLN A 18 -1.79 -4.87 -8.04
CA GLN A 18 -2.75 -4.42 -7.03
C GLN A 18 -3.39 -5.60 -6.32
N GLN A 19 -3.67 -6.66 -7.08
CA GLN A 19 -4.29 -7.84 -6.50
C GLN A 19 -3.37 -8.53 -5.50
N GLU A 20 -2.09 -8.60 -5.83
CA GLU A 20 -1.12 -9.21 -4.93
C GLU A 20 -0.94 -8.39 -3.66
N LEU A 21 -0.89 -7.08 -3.80
CA LEU A 21 -0.79 -6.23 -2.62
C LEU A 21 -2.04 -6.36 -1.75
N ALA A 22 -3.22 -6.38 -2.39
CA ALA A 22 -4.47 -6.54 -1.67
C ALA A 22 -4.47 -7.83 -0.86
N LYS A 23 -3.99 -8.89 -1.47
CA LYS A 23 -3.93 -10.19 -0.79
C LYS A 23 -3.03 -10.12 0.43
N ASN A 24 -1.90 -9.44 0.31
CA ASN A 24 -0.97 -9.30 1.42
C ASN A 24 -1.53 -8.44 2.55
N LEU A 25 -2.40 -7.51 2.23
CA LEU A 25 -2.99 -6.63 3.23
C LEU A 25 -4.33 -7.12 3.75
N GLY A 26 -4.84 -8.21 3.17
CA GLY A 26 -6.12 -8.75 3.62
C GLY A 26 -7.32 -7.92 3.20
N VAL A 27 -7.23 -7.24 2.06
CA VAL A 27 -8.33 -6.43 1.53
C VAL A 27 -8.60 -6.84 0.09
N SER A 28 -9.67 -6.29 -0.49
CA SER A 28 -9.99 -6.61 -1.87
C SER A 28 -9.15 -5.79 -2.85
N PHE A 29 -9.06 -6.29 -4.06
CA PHE A 29 -8.43 -5.57 -5.15
C PHE A 29 -9.06 -4.18 -5.33
N ALA A 30 -10.40 -4.14 -5.30
CA ALA A 30 -11.10 -2.88 -5.48
C ALA A 30 -10.71 -1.86 -4.42
N THR A 31 -10.47 -2.33 -3.21
CA THR A 31 -10.08 -1.45 -2.12
C THR A 31 -8.71 -0.81 -2.38
N VAL A 32 -7.74 -1.61 -2.80
CA VAL A 32 -6.42 -1.08 -3.11
C VAL A 32 -6.51 -0.09 -4.28
N ASN A 33 -7.29 -0.44 -5.28
CA ASN A 33 -7.48 0.43 -6.44
C ASN A 33 -8.03 1.79 -6.03
N ARG A 34 -9.04 1.80 -5.16
CA ARG A 34 -9.63 3.05 -4.69
C ARG A 34 -8.66 3.88 -3.88
N TRP A 35 -7.86 3.22 -3.05
CA TRP A 35 -6.84 3.92 -2.27
C TRP A 35 -5.83 4.60 -3.19
N GLU A 36 -5.36 3.86 -4.21
CA GLU A 36 -4.33 4.40 -5.11
C GLU A 36 -4.85 5.53 -5.96
N LYS A 37 -6.14 5.54 -6.24
CA LYS A 37 -6.74 6.62 -7.01
C LYS A 37 -7.14 7.81 -6.15
N GLY A 38 -6.97 7.68 -4.84
CA GLY A 38 -7.32 8.76 -3.93
C GLY A 38 -8.81 8.88 -3.65
N HIS A 39 -9.60 7.88 -4.03
CA HIS A 39 -11.04 7.89 -3.78
C HIS A 39 -11.39 7.49 -2.36
N ALA A 40 -10.45 6.91 -1.64
CA ALA A 40 -10.64 6.50 -0.27
C ALA A 40 -9.28 6.49 0.40
N ILE A 41 -9.30 6.58 1.73
CA ILE A 41 -8.08 6.55 2.52
C ILE A 41 -8.12 5.31 3.41
N PRO A 42 -7.01 4.57 3.51
CA PRO A 42 -6.98 3.41 4.41
C PRO A 42 -7.31 3.83 5.85
N SER A 43 -8.06 2.99 6.55
CA SER A 43 -8.28 3.22 7.97
C SER A 43 -6.95 3.11 8.69
N LYS A 44 -6.92 3.59 9.93
CA LYS A 44 -5.70 3.53 10.72
C LYS A 44 -5.17 2.09 10.81
N ARG A 45 -6.06 1.15 10.98
CA ARG A 45 -5.69 -0.25 11.08
C ARG A 45 -5.03 -0.75 9.81
N HIS A 46 -5.59 -0.39 8.67
CA HIS A 46 -5.01 -0.80 7.38
C HIS A 46 -3.71 -0.08 7.11
N GLU A 47 -3.63 1.17 7.53
CA GLU A 47 -2.40 1.93 7.38
C GLU A 47 -1.25 1.29 8.16
N ILE A 48 -1.52 0.87 9.38
CA ILE A 48 -0.52 0.21 10.21
C ILE A 48 -0.12 -1.12 9.57
N CYS A 49 -1.08 -1.86 9.05
CA CYS A 49 -0.80 -3.11 8.37
C CYS A 49 0.12 -2.90 7.18
N PHE A 50 -0.16 -1.87 6.40
CA PHE A 50 0.66 -1.54 5.24
C PHE A 50 2.07 -1.14 5.67
N GLU A 51 2.18 -0.34 6.72
CA GLU A 51 3.51 0.07 7.21
C GLU A 51 4.32 -1.12 7.66
N ARG A 52 3.68 -2.06 8.35
CA ARG A 52 4.36 -3.27 8.79
C ARG A 52 4.81 -4.09 7.60
N PHE A 53 3.94 -4.22 6.60
CA PHE A 53 4.25 -4.95 5.39
C PHE A 53 5.48 -4.35 4.70
N CYS A 54 5.52 -3.02 4.60
CA CYS A 54 6.64 -2.34 3.98
C CYS A 54 7.93 -2.57 4.76
N LYS A 55 7.84 -2.50 6.09
CA LYS A 55 9.01 -2.70 6.93
C LYS A 55 9.55 -4.12 6.78
N GLU A 56 8.66 -5.10 6.76
CA GLU A 56 9.06 -6.49 6.62
C GLU A 56 9.70 -6.77 5.26
N ASN A 57 9.29 -6.04 4.26
CA ASN A 57 9.81 -6.22 2.91
C ASN A 57 10.87 -5.19 2.54
N LYS A 58 11.31 -4.42 3.53
CA LYS A 58 12.41 -3.46 3.39
C LYS A 58 12.13 -2.39 2.34
N VAL A 59 10.87 -1.99 2.26
CA VAL A 59 10.49 -0.86 1.42
C VAL A 59 10.72 0.41 2.23
N VAL A 60 11.56 1.28 1.71
CA VAL A 60 11.91 2.53 2.39
C VAL A 60 11.42 3.69 1.56
N PHE A 61 10.76 4.64 2.19
CA PHE A 61 10.25 5.82 1.51
C PHE A 61 11.19 6.98 1.77
N ASP A 62 11.66 7.59 0.69
CA ASP A 62 12.47 8.78 0.78
C ASP A 62 11.62 9.97 1.14
N GLY A 63 12.24 11.04 1.46
CA GLY A 63 11.51 12.29 1.64
C GLY A 63 10.84 12.40 2.98
N LYS A 64 11.35 11.65 3.89
CA LYS A 64 10.89 11.81 5.22
C LYS A 64 10.69 13.22 5.65
#